data_cfd7dc24e19cb9629551574ae9b98d0c
#
_entry.id   cfd7dc24e19cb9629551574ae9b98d0c
#
_cell.length_a   1.000
_cell.length_b   1.000
_cell.length_c   1.000
_cell.angle_alpha   90.00
_cell.angle_beta   90.00
_cell.angle_gamma   90.00
#
_symmetry.space_group_name_H-M   'P 1'
#
loop_
_entity.id
_entity.type
_entity.pdbx_description
1 polymer ?
#
loop_
_entity_poly.entity_id
_entity_poly.type
_entity_poly.pdbx_seq_one_letter_code
_entity_poly.pdbx_strand_id
1 'polypeptide(L)'
;MLFRSAELLTELPENHPQRARILAGFRKMMATLLTTQGPDGLWRQLVDKPEAWLETSGTGMFAFAMVAGVKHGWLEADTYGPAARKAWLALVAKLDAKANVADVCIGTNTAVNQRVTEPAAQLKYYLDRGRATGDLHGQAPILWTAAALMR
;
A
#
# COMPACT_ATOMS: atom_id res chain seq x y z
N MET A 1 -5.22 -2.18 6.10
CA MET A 1 -6.62 -2.51 5.77
C MET A 1 -6.82 -2.92 4.31
N LEU A 2 -6.18 -2.26 3.34
CA LEU A 2 -6.37 -2.46 1.90
C LEU A 2 -5.93 -3.84 1.37
N PHE A 3 -4.74 -4.33 1.71
CA PHE A 3 -4.28 -5.65 1.27
C PHE A 3 -5.16 -6.78 1.84
N ARG A 4 -5.67 -6.62 3.07
CA ARG A 4 -6.63 -7.58 3.66
C ARG A 4 -7.94 -7.68 2.88
N SER A 5 -8.32 -6.62 2.14
CA SER A 5 -9.51 -6.69 1.27
C SER A 5 -9.26 -7.56 0.05
N ALA A 6 -8.03 -7.57 -0.51
CA ALA A 6 -7.66 -8.47 -1.60
C ALA A 6 -7.65 -9.92 -1.11
N GLU A 7 -7.00 -10.22 0.03
CA GLU A 7 -7.00 -11.56 0.62
C GLU A 7 -8.43 -12.02 0.99
N LEU A 8 -9.21 -11.14 1.63
CA LEU A 8 -10.60 -11.45 1.96
C LEU A 8 -11.42 -11.81 0.71
N LEU A 9 -11.27 -11.07 -0.39
CA LEU A 9 -11.97 -11.36 -1.64
C LEU A 9 -11.52 -12.68 -2.28
N THR A 10 -10.26 -13.08 -2.09
CA THR A 10 -9.74 -14.37 -2.56
C THR A 10 -10.39 -15.53 -1.81
N GLU A 11 -10.55 -15.42 -0.50
CA GLU A 11 -11.09 -16.48 0.36
C GLU A 11 -12.63 -16.47 0.45
N LEU A 12 -13.25 -15.32 0.18
CA LEU A 12 -14.70 -15.17 0.32
C LEU A 12 -15.44 -15.90 -0.81
N PRO A 13 -16.40 -16.79 -0.50
CA PRO A 13 -17.19 -17.48 -1.51
C PRO A 13 -17.85 -16.52 -2.52
N GLU A 14 -17.94 -16.93 -3.78
CA GLU A 14 -18.52 -16.08 -4.82
C GLU A 14 -19.98 -15.68 -4.56
N ASN A 15 -20.75 -16.59 -3.95
CA ASN A 15 -22.14 -16.36 -3.58
C ASN A 15 -22.33 -15.66 -2.23
N HIS A 16 -21.25 -15.21 -1.58
CA HIS A 16 -21.37 -14.54 -0.27
C HIS A 16 -22.14 -13.21 -0.41
N PRO A 17 -23.17 -12.94 0.41
CA PRO A 17 -24.07 -11.79 0.22
C PRO A 17 -23.39 -10.41 0.30
N GLN A 18 -22.24 -10.32 0.95
CA GLN A 18 -21.47 -9.07 1.06
C GLN A 18 -20.37 -8.93 0.00
N ARG A 19 -20.11 -9.96 -0.82
CA ARG A 19 -19.00 -9.96 -1.78
C ARG A 19 -19.08 -8.77 -2.74
N ALA A 20 -20.21 -8.50 -3.32
CA ALA A 20 -20.40 -7.40 -4.27
C ALA A 20 -20.06 -6.03 -3.62
N ARG A 21 -20.50 -5.79 -2.37
CA ARG A 21 -20.20 -4.57 -1.62
C ARG A 21 -18.72 -4.43 -1.31
N ILE A 22 -18.06 -5.52 -0.90
CA ILE A 22 -16.63 -5.53 -0.60
C ILE A 22 -15.82 -5.27 -1.86
N LEU A 23 -16.16 -5.91 -2.98
CA LEU A 23 -15.51 -5.71 -4.27
C LEU A 23 -15.67 -4.27 -4.79
N ALA A 24 -16.86 -3.68 -4.67
CA ALA A 24 -17.09 -2.29 -5.04
C ALA A 24 -16.23 -1.34 -4.19
N GLY A 25 -16.12 -1.56 -2.88
CA GLY A 25 -15.23 -0.82 -1.99
C GLY A 25 -13.77 -0.96 -2.37
N PHE A 26 -13.32 -2.19 -2.66
CA PHE A 26 -11.97 -2.47 -3.14
C PHE A 26 -11.65 -1.70 -4.43
N ARG A 27 -12.52 -1.77 -5.45
CA ARG A 27 -12.35 -1.04 -6.72
C ARG A 27 -12.25 0.47 -6.51
N LYS A 28 -13.12 1.04 -5.66
CA LYS A 28 -13.08 2.47 -5.34
C LYS A 28 -11.75 2.88 -4.71
N MET A 29 -11.24 2.09 -3.77
CA MET A 29 -9.93 2.33 -3.16
C MET A 29 -8.79 2.25 -4.18
N MET A 30 -8.78 1.23 -5.04
CA MET A 30 -7.75 1.08 -6.06
C MET A 30 -7.77 2.24 -7.07
N ALA A 31 -8.94 2.73 -7.46
CA ALA A 31 -9.06 3.90 -8.33
C ALA A 31 -8.44 5.16 -7.69
N THR A 32 -8.68 5.40 -6.39
CA THR A 32 -8.04 6.51 -5.67
C THR A 32 -6.52 6.33 -5.60
N LEU A 33 -6.04 5.13 -5.30
CA LEU A 33 -4.60 4.85 -5.26
C LEU A 33 -3.94 5.04 -6.63
N LEU A 34 -4.61 4.67 -7.71
CA LEU A 34 -4.09 4.89 -9.05
C LEU A 34 -3.82 6.39 -9.32
N THR A 35 -4.71 7.29 -8.87
CA THR A 35 -4.55 8.74 -9.07
C THR A 35 -3.55 9.40 -8.12
N THR A 36 -3.20 8.73 -7.02
CA THR A 36 -2.27 9.27 -6.01
C THR A 36 -0.87 8.65 -6.06
N GLN A 37 -0.61 7.75 -7.01
CA GLN A 37 0.73 7.19 -7.21
C GLN A 37 1.71 8.27 -7.68
N GLY A 38 2.85 8.37 -7.01
CA GLY A 38 3.92 9.29 -7.40
C GLY A 38 4.54 8.97 -8.76
N PRO A 39 5.21 9.95 -9.38
CA PRO A 39 5.88 9.76 -10.67
C PRO A 39 7.02 8.74 -10.61
N ASP A 40 7.56 8.48 -9.43
CA ASP A 40 8.58 7.46 -9.13
C ASP A 40 8.01 6.06 -8.86
N GLY A 41 6.68 5.92 -8.77
CA GLY A 41 5.99 4.66 -8.53
C GLY A 41 5.63 4.38 -7.08
N LEU A 42 6.13 5.16 -6.14
CA LEU A 42 5.82 5.04 -4.72
C LEU A 42 4.58 5.87 -4.34
N TRP A 43 3.98 5.54 -3.21
CA TRP A 43 2.97 6.38 -2.57
C TRP A 43 3.56 7.10 -1.37
N ARG A 44 2.99 8.24 -1.07
CA ARG A 44 3.35 9.01 0.12
C ARG A 44 2.75 8.37 1.38
N GLN A 45 3.39 8.57 2.49
CA GLN A 45 2.91 8.14 3.82
C GLN A 45 1.49 8.67 4.12
N LEU A 46 1.20 9.90 3.72
CA LEU A 46 -0.15 10.46 3.62
C LEU A 46 -0.44 10.68 2.14
N VAL A 47 -1.27 9.82 1.55
CA VAL A 47 -1.44 9.71 0.09
C VAL A 47 -1.99 10.98 -0.57
N ASP A 48 -2.69 11.82 0.19
CA ASP A 48 -3.31 13.08 -0.26
C ASP A 48 -2.49 14.32 0.11
N LYS A 49 -1.28 14.17 0.69
CA LYS A 49 -0.44 15.28 1.14
C LYS A 49 0.83 15.35 0.31
N PRO A 50 1.00 16.36 -0.55
CA PRO A 50 2.19 16.49 -1.40
C PRO A 50 3.49 16.70 -0.63
N GLU A 51 3.41 17.24 0.58
CA GLU A 51 4.53 17.43 1.49
C GLU A 51 4.96 16.14 2.24
N ALA A 52 4.12 15.10 2.23
CA ALA A 52 4.46 13.83 2.87
C ALA A 52 5.54 13.07 2.09
N TRP A 53 6.40 12.37 2.79
CA TRP A 53 7.48 11.59 2.20
C TRP A 53 6.99 10.26 1.60
N LEU A 54 7.80 9.67 0.70
CA LEU A 54 7.50 8.42 0.00
C LEU A 54 7.73 7.22 0.93
N GLU A 55 6.74 6.35 1.05
CA GLU A 55 6.69 5.29 2.06
C GLU A 55 6.60 3.91 1.38
N THR A 56 7.42 2.97 1.82
CA THR A 56 7.59 1.70 1.14
C THR A 56 6.65 0.59 1.63
N SER A 57 6.26 0.57 2.90
CA SER A 57 5.36 -0.48 3.40
C SER A 57 3.96 -0.37 2.80
N GLY A 58 3.39 0.82 2.79
CA GLY A 58 2.11 1.11 2.14
C GLY A 58 2.18 0.87 0.63
N THR A 59 3.29 1.29 0.00
CA THR A 59 3.52 1.02 -1.43
C THR A 59 3.49 -0.48 -1.72
N GLY A 60 4.15 -1.30 -0.91
CA GLY A 60 4.10 -2.76 -1.05
C GLY A 60 2.69 -3.32 -0.90
N MET A 61 1.94 -2.84 0.09
CA MET A 61 0.54 -3.26 0.30
C MET A 61 -0.36 -2.90 -0.88
N PHE A 62 -0.16 -1.72 -1.49
CA PHE A 62 -0.95 -1.27 -2.64
C PHE A 62 -0.57 -2.01 -3.91
N ALA A 63 0.71 -2.23 -4.14
CA ALA A 63 1.22 -3.04 -5.25
C ALA A 63 0.66 -4.47 -5.20
N PHE A 64 0.72 -5.13 -4.03
CA PHE A 64 0.13 -6.45 -3.82
C PHE A 64 -1.36 -6.46 -4.16
N ALA A 65 -2.13 -5.49 -3.65
CA ALA A 65 -3.56 -5.42 -3.89
C ALA A 65 -3.89 -5.22 -5.38
N MET A 66 -3.10 -4.40 -6.10
CA MET A 66 -3.26 -4.22 -7.55
C MET A 66 -2.92 -5.50 -8.33
N VAL A 67 -1.81 -6.17 -8.00
CA VAL A 67 -1.42 -7.46 -8.63
C VAL A 67 -2.50 -8.50 -8.42
N ALA A 68 -2.96 -8.69 -7.18
CA ALA A 68 -4.04 -9.63 -6.87
C ALA A 68 -5.34 -9.26 -7.60
N GLY A 69 -5.71 -7.97 -7.60
CA GLY A 69 -6.90 -7.49 -8.27
C GLY A 69 -6.91 -7.74 -9.78
N VAL A 70 -5.77 -7.55 -10.45
CA VAL A 70 -5.62 -7.85 -11.88
C VAL A 70 -5.69 -9.36 -12.13
N LYS A 71 -4.97 -10.17 -11.35
CA LYS A 71 -4.96 -11.63 -11.51
C LYS A 71 -6.32 -12.29 -11.32
N HIS A 72 -7.13 -11.75 -10.42
CA HIS A 72 -8.50 -12.25 -10.20
C HIS A 72 -9.56 -11.59 -11.09
N GLY A 73 -9.18 -10.74 -12.04
CA GLY A 73 -10.12 -10.04 -12.92
C GLY A 73 -11.00 -9.00 -12.22
N TRP A 74 -10.60 -8.55 -11.04
CA TRP A 74 -11.32 -7.50 -10.31
C TRP A 74 -10.94 -6.09 -10.76
N LEU A 75 -9.76 -5.95 -11.36
CA LEU A 75 -9.18 -4.72 -11.89
C LEU A 75 -8.75 -4.93 -13.34
N GLU A 76 -8.88 -3.88 -14.16
CA GLU A 76 -8.46 -3.89 -15.57
C GLU A 76 -6.94 -3.96 -15.70
N ALA A 77 -6.42 -4.98 -16.39
CA ALA A 77 -5.00 -5.25 -16.52
C ALA A 77 -4.23 -4.09 -17.17
N ASP A 78 -4.77 -3.51 -18.24
CA ASP A 78 -4.13 -2.42 -18.97
C ASP A 78 -4.04 -1.11 -18.15
N THR A 79 -4.90 -0.95 -17.16
CA THR A 79 -4.95 0.23 -16.30
C THR A 79 -4.08 0.06 -15.05
N TYR A 80 -4.25 -1.06 -14.35
CA TYR A 80 -3.62 -1.28 -13.04
C TYR A 80 -2.29 -2.05 -13.11
N GLY A 81 -2.08 -2.84 -14.17
CA GLY A 81 -0.84 -3.58 -14.38
C GLY A 81 0.39 -2.68 -14.47
N PRO A 82 0.39 -1.60 -15.30
CA PRO A 82 1.49 -0.65 -15.37
C PRO A 82 1.78 0.02 -14.01
N ALA A 83 0.75 0.41 -13.24
CA ALA A 83 0.92 1.01 -11.92
C ALA A 83 1.53 0.04 -10.91
N ALA A 84 1.06 -1.20 -10.87
CA ALA A 84 1.60 -2.26 -10.02
C ALA A 84 3.07 -2.56 -10.37
N ARG A 85 3.40 -2.66 -11.68
CA ARG A 85 4.77 -2.87 -12.17
C ARG A 85 5.69 -1.72 -11.78
N LYS A 86 5.23 -0.49 -11.94
CA LYS A 86 5.99 0.72 -11.57
C LYS A 86 6.30 0.75 -10.08
N ALA A 87 5.31 0.43 -9.24
CA ALA A 87 5.49 0.31 -7.79
C ALA A 87 6.50 -0.79 -7.43
N TRP A 88 6.40 -1.96 -8.07
CA TRP A 88 7.34 -3.07 -7.85
C TRP A 88 8.78 -2.68 -8.16
N LEU A 89 9.02 -2.05 -9.31
CA LEU A 89 10.37 -1.61 -9.69
C LEU A 89 10.93 -0.56 -8.72
N ALA A 90 10.08 0.37 -8.27
CA ALA A 90 10.46 1.37 -7.26
C ALA A 90 10.80 0.73 -5.90
N LEU A 91 10.04 -0.29 -5.47
CA LEU A 91 10.32 -1.03 -4.23
C LEU A 91 11.64 -1.82 -4.33
N VAL A 92 11.90 -2.49 -5.46
CA VAL A 92 13.17 -3.22 -5.68
C VAL A 92 14.36 -2.25 -5.60
N ALA A 93 14.23 -1.04 -6.12
CA ALA A 93 15.26 -0.01 -6.03
C ALA A 93 15.52 0.50 -4.60
N LYS A 94 14.63 0.20 -3.65
CA LYS A 94 14.77 0.53 -2.21
C LYS A 94 15.38 -0.59 -1.38
N LEU A 95 15.75 -1.72 -1.99
CA LEU A 95 16.40 -2.83 -1.29
C LEU A 95 17.90 -2.58 -1.18
N ASP A 96 18.47 -2.85 -0.01
CA ASP A 96 19.90 -2.90 0.19
C ASP A 96 20.50 -4.27 -0.22
N ALA A 97 21.82 -4.43 -0.11
CA ALA A 97 22.52 -5.67 -0.46
C ALA A 97 22.11 -6.89 0.39
N LYS A 98 21.41 -6.67 1.52
CA LYS A 98 20.86 -7.71 2.39
C LYS A 98 19.36 -7.91 2.18
N ALA A 99 18.79 -7.32 1.11
CA ALA A 99 17.38 -7.30 0.80
C ALA A 99 16.51 -6.63 1.88
N ASN A 100 17.06 -5.72 2.68
CA ASN A 100 16.27 -4.90 3.58
C ASN A 100 15.69 -3.70 2.82
N VAL A 101 14.41 -3.44 2.98
CA VAL A 101 13.76 -2.28 2.37
C VAL A 101 13.96 -1.02 3.21
N ALA A 102 14.33 0.07 2.56
CA ALA A 102 14.46 1.39 3.18
C ALA A 102 13.12 2.15 3.23
N ASP A 103 13.07 3.25 3.96
CA ASP A 103 11.95 4.19 4.04
C ASP A 103 10.63 3.57 4.52
N VAL A 104 10.70 2.65 5.48
CA VAL A 104 9.53 2.07 6.16
C VAL A 104 9.10 2.99 7.29
N CYS A 105 7.84 3.37 7.36
CA CYS A 105 7.28 4.17 8.44
C CYS A 105 7.33 3.42 9.77
N ILE A 106 7.99 3.98 10.78
CA ILE A 106 8.08 3.37 12.11
C ILE A 106 6.84 3.70 12.93
N GLY A 107 6.21 2.63 13.44
CA GLY A 107 5.06 2.72 14.33
C GLY A 107 3.78 3.16 13.62
N THR A 108 2.69 2.60 14.04
CA THR A 108 1.36 2.81 13.46
C THR A 108 0.40 3.51 14.44
N ASN A 109 0.96 4.11 15.51
CA ASN A 109 0.16 4.79 16.53
C ASN A 109 -0.51 6.03 15.95
N THR A 110 -1.76 6.23 16.33
CA THR A 110 -2.46 7.48 16.02
C THR A 110 -1.90 8.64 16.87
N ALA A 111 -1.93 9.85 16.34
CA ALA A 111 -1.54 11.04 17.09
C ALA A 111 -2.35 11.21 18.38
N VAL A 112 -3.60 10.76 18.39
CA VAL A 112 -4.49 10.76 19.57
C VAL A 112 -3.90 9.96 20.72
N ASN A 113 -3.28 8.81 20.46
CA ASN A 113 -2.60 8.00 21.47
C ASN A 113 -1.43 8.74 22.13
N GLN A 114 -0.91 9.76 21.47
CA GLN A 114 0.11 10.67 22.00
C GLN A 114 -0.48 11.96 22.59
N ARG A 115 -1.81 12.00 22.83
CA ARG A 115 -2.55 13.17 23.31
C ARG A 115 -2.42 14.40 22.40
N VAL A 116 -2.16 14.21 21.12
CA VAL A 116 -2.13 15.27 20.10
C VAL A 116 -3.54 15.42 19.53
N THR A 117 -4.26 16.45 19.92
CA THR A 117 -5.67 16.65 19.56
C THR A 117 -5.88 17.70 18.47
N GLU A 118 -5.00 18.71 18.41
CA GLU A 118 -5.10 19.79 17.43
C GLU A 118 -4.80 19.31 16.01
N PRO A 119 -5.64 19.60 15.00
CA PRO A 119 -5.48 19.09 13.63
C PRO A 119 -4.12 19.38 12.99
N ALA A 120 -3.61 20.62 13.16
CA ALA A 120 -2.30 20.98 12.63
C ALA A 120 -1.15 20.21 13.29
N ALA A 121 -1.23 19.98 14.60
CA ALA A 121 -0.27 19.21 15.34
C ALA A 121 -0.36 17.72 15.00
N GLN A 122 -1.56 17.20 14.71
CA GLN A 122 -1.73 15.83 14.22
C GLN A 122 -1.09 15.65 12.83
N LEU A 123 -1.30 16.59 11.91
CA LEU A 123 -0.65 16.55 10.59
C LEU A 123 0.87 16.55 10.74
N LYS A 124 1.41 17.48 11.54
CA LYS A 124 2.85 17.55 11.80
C LYS A 124 3.37 16.24 12.41
N TYR A 125 2.65 15.64 13.36
CA TYR A 125 3.01 14.36 13.97
C TYR A 125 3.17 13.25 12.92
N TYR A 126 2.28 13.18 11.92
CA TYR A 126 2.37 12.19 10.85
C TYR A 126 3.48 12.51 9.84
N LEU A 127 3.69 13.76 9.49
CA LEU A 127 4.78 14.17 8.58
C LEU A 127 6.17 13.90 9.19
N ASP A 128 6.31 14.05 10.51
CA ASP A 128 7.55 13.85 11.25
C ASP A 128 7.81 12.39 11.67
N ARG A 129 7.00 11.43 11.21
CA ARG A 129 7.21 10.02 11.55
C ARG A 129 8.59 9.54 11.13
N GLY A 130 9.25 8.80 12.02
CA GLY A 130 10.54 8.18 11.73
C GLY A 130 10.46 7.13 10.64
N ARG A 131 11.62 6.85 10.03
CA ARG A 131 11.80 5.83 8.99
C ARG A 131 12.83 4.81 9.44
N ALA A 132 12.64 3.55 9.04
CA ALA A 132 13.60 2.47 9.28
C ALA A 132 13.94 1.75 7.98
N THR A 133 15.09 1.06 7.99
CA THR A 133 15.48 0.08 6.97
C THR A 133 15.40 -1.31 7.58
N GLY A 134 14.78 -2.26 6.89
CA GLY A 134 14.65 -3.65 7.33
C GLY A 134 13.60 -3.89 8.40
N ASP A 135 12.70 -2.93 8.66
CA ASP A 135 11.57 -3.14 9.55
C ASP A 135 10.63 -4.21 8.96
N LEU A 136 10.20 -5.17 9.79
CA LEU A 136 9.37 -6.30 9.36
C LEU A 136 8.03 -5.86 8.76
N HIS A 137 7.51 -4.71 9.18
CA HIS A 137 6.28 -4.14 8.62
C HIS A 137 6.43 -3.78 7.14
N GLY A 138 7.63 -3.36 6.70
CA GLY A 138 7.94 -3.10 5.30
C GLY A 138 8.36 -4.35 4.53
N GLN A 139 9.10 -5.28 5.17
CA GLN A 139 9.55 -6.50 4.53
C GLN A 139 8.39 -7.41 4.10
N ALA A 140 7.37 -7.56 4.93
CA ALA A 140 6.24 -8.44 4.64
C ALA A 140 5.48 -8.07 3.36
N PRO A 141 5.07 -6.81 3.11
CA PRO A 141 4.36 -6.44 1.88
C PRO A 141 5.17 -6.66 0.60
N ILE A 142 6.49 -6.50 0.67
CA ILE A 142 7.38 -6.77 -0.48
C ILE A 142 7.39 -8.25 -0.80
N LEU A 143 7.52 -9.11 0.21
CA LEU A 143 7.48 -10.56 0.03
C LEU A 143 6.13 -11.02 -0.54
N TRP A 144 5.01 -10.45 -0.07
CA TRP A 144 3.68 -10.76 -0.62
C TRP A 144 3.57 -10.33 -2.07
N THR A 145 4.07 -9.14 -2.42
CA THR A 145 4.05 -8.64 -3.81
C THR A 145 4.90 -9.53 -4.71
N ALA A 146 6.12 -9.88 -4.28
CA ALA A 146 6.98 -10.82 -5.01
C ALA A 146 6.28 -12.17 -5.22
N ALA A 147 5.74 -12.76 -4.17
CA ALA A 147 5.01 -14.03 -4.26
C ALA A 147 3.78 -13.95 -5.18
N ALA A 148 3.05 -12.83 -5.15
CA ALA A 148 1.91 -12.62 -6.03
C ALA A 148 2.32 -12.48 -7.50
N LEU A 149 3.46 -11.89 -7.80
CA LEU A 149 4.00 -11.76 -9.17
C LEU A 149 4.47 -13.10 -9.75
N MET A 150 4.94 -14.02 -8.89
CA MET A 150 5.49 -15.32 -9.31
C MET A 150 4.43 -16.40 -9.58
N ARG A 151 3.25 -16.26 -9.03
CA ARG A 151 2.12 -17.19 -9.19
C ARG A 151 1.20 -16.77 -10.33
#